data_10ecb8708b7b0fe74be8759754ea5999
#
_entry.id   10ecb8708b7b0fe74be8759754ea5999
#
_cell.length_a   1.000
_cell.length_b   1.000
_cell.length_c   1.000
_cell.angle_alpha   90.00
_cell.angle_beta   90.00
_cell.angle_gamma   90.00
#
_symmetry.space_group_name_H-M   'P 1'
#
loop_
_entity.id
_entity.type
_entity.pdbx_description
1 polymer ?
#
loop_
_entity_poly.entity_id
_entity_poly.type
_entity_poly.pdbx_seq_one_letter_code
_entity_poly.pdbx_strand_id
1 'polypeptide(L)'
;KSTSLRMLAGLEEIDGGRVLIGDRDVTNVAPKDRDIAMVFQSYALYPHMTVAENMGFALKIAGVDKAERDKRVREAAKLLDLEPYLERKPKALSGGQRQRVAMGRAIVREPQVFLMDEPLSNLDAKLRVATRTQIAALQRRLGITTVYVTHDQVEAMTMGDRVAVLKDGLLQQVDTPRNLYDKPANAFVAGFIGSPAMNLLTAPVSGGKAQLGDLNIDVPASAGSSVTVGIRPEGWAPAATGFHVLVEVVEELGSDAFVYGKPADTNVKFANSVDEGAQVIVRWDPKNPPKPGETITVANVPGAVHLFDATTGARIN
;
A
#
# COMPACT_ATOMS: atom_id res chain seq x y z
N LYS A 1 4.49 10.45 5.75
CA LYS A 1 4.48 9.08 6.28
C LYS A 1 5.65 8.86 7.25
N SER A 2 6.90 8.91 6.80
CA SER A 2 8.08 8.69 7.67
C SER A 2 8.16 9.71 8.82
N THR A 3 7.76 10.98 8.59
CA THR A 3 7.64 11.99 9.64
C THR A 3 6.64 11.54 10.72
N SER A 4 5.46 11.06 10.33
CA SER A 4 4.46 10.56 11.29
C SER A 4 5.01 9.39 12.10
N LEU A 5 5.77 8.48 11.45
CA LEU A 5 6.42 7.36 12.15
C LEU A 5 7.46 7.87 13.16
N ARG A 6 8.25 8.88 12.80
CA ARG A 6 9.23 9.52 13.69
C ARG A 6 8.58 10.25 14.87
N MET A 7 7.43 10.88 14.66
CA MET A 7 6.61 11.47 15.72
C MET A 7 6.14 10.41 16.72
N LEU A 8 5.65 9.24 16.23
CA LEU A 8 5.31 8.11 17.09
C LEU A 8 6.52 7.60 17.87
N ALA A 9 7.70 7.61 17.25
CA ALA A 9 8.94 7.21 17.89
C ALA A 9 9.47 8.26 18.90
N GLY A 10 8.96 9.51 18.88
CA GLY A 10 9.48 10.62 19.67
C GLY A 10 10.79 11.20 19.13
N LEU A 11 11.08 10.95 17.88
CA LEU A 11 12.25 11.52 17.17
C LEU A 11 11.95 12.86 16.53
N GLU A 12 10.68 13.21 16.42
CA GLU A 12 10.16 14.50 15.95
C GLU A 12 9.04 14.94 16.90
N GLU A 13 8.94 16.25 17.13
CA GLU A 13 7.87 16.85 17.93
C GLU A 13 6.55 16.87 17.17
N ILE A 14 5.44 16.87 17.91
CA ILE A 14 4.10 17.04 17.35
C ILE A 14 3.56 18.42 17.73
N ASP A 15 2.91 19.09 16.79
CA ASP A 15 2.33 20.42 17.00
C ASP A 15 1.06 20.36 17.85
N GLY A 16 0.41 19.21 17.93
CA GLY A 16 -0.81 19.02 18.70
C GLY A 16 -1.29 17.58 18.73
N GLY A 17 -2.28 17.31 19.58
CA GLY A 17 -2.80 15.98 19.80
C GLY A 17 -2.04 15.20 20.86
N ARG A 18 -2.22 13.87 20.89
CA ARG A 18 -1.57 12.97 21.84
C ARG A 18 -1.16 11.66 21.17
N VAL A 19 -0.05 11.08 21.65
CA VAL A 19 0.40 9.75 21.28
C VAL A 19 0.22 8.84 22.48
N LEU A 20 -0.57 7.77 22.32
CA LEU A 20 -0.83 6.76 23.33
C LEU A 20 -0.24 5.43 22.92
N ILE A 21 0.43 4.72 23.82
CA ILE A 21 0.86 3.32 23.67
C ILE A 21 0.19 2.53 24.78
N GLY A 22 -0.77 1.67 24.43
CA GLY A 22 -1.74 1.16 25.38
C GLY A 22 -2.50 2.32 26.02
N ASP A 23 -2.57 2.37 27.33
CA ASP A 23 -3.23 3.44 28.08
C ASP A 23 -2.28 4.57 28.51
N ARG A 24 -0.99 4.45 28.14
CA ARG A 24 0.05 5.41 28.54
C ARG A 24 0.19 6.53 27.52
N ASP A 25 0.04 7.77 27.98
CA ASP A 25 0.39 8.95 27.18
C ASP A 25 1.92 9.09 27.09
N VAL A 26 2.45 9.00 25.88
CA VAL A 26 3.88 9.07 25.59
C VAL A 26 4.25 10.31 24.77
N THR A 27 3.35 11.27 24.65
CA THR A 27 3.51 12.46 23.81
C THR A 27 4.85 13.16 24.06
N ASN A 28 5.17 13.43 25.35
CA ASN A 28 6.41 14.11 25.76
C ASN A 28 7.48 13.15 26.34
N VAL A 29 7.31 11.83 26.12
CA VAL A 29 8.26 10.83 26.62
C VAL A 29 9.41 10.67 25.62
N ALA A 30 10.65 10.63 26.13
CA ALA A 30 11.83 10.43 25.28
C ALA A 30 11.77 9.09 24.53
N PRO A 31 12.34 8.98 23.30
CA PRO A 31 12.27 7.76 22.48
C PRO A 31 12.67 6.47 23.18
N LYS A 32 13.71 6.52 24.01
CA LYS A 32 14.24 5.36 24.76
C LYS A 32 13.24 4.78 25.78
N ASP A 33 12.28 5.60 26.24
CA ASP A 33 11.34 5.28 27.31
C ASP A 33 9.91 5.01 26.78
N ARG A 34 9.72 5.00 25.45
CA ARG A 34 8.40 4.77 24.80
C ARG A 34 8.02 3.28 24.64
N ASP A 35 8.88 2.34 24.99
CA ASP A 35 8.68 0.90 24.79
C ASP A 35 8.33 0.51 23.35
N ILE A 36 9.08 1.06 22.42
CA ILE A 36 8.99 0.82 20.98
C ILE A 36 10.30 0.25 20.43
N ALA A 37 10.21 -0.42 19.30
CA ALA A 37 11.37 -0.76 18.47
C ALA A 37 11.16 -0.29 17.04
N MET A 38 12.19 0.33 16.45
CA MET A 38 12.13 0.86 15.10
C MET A 38 13.09 0.11 14.17
N VAL A 39 12.58 -0.27 12.98
CA VAL A 39 13.34 -0.80 11.86
C VAL A 39 13.42 0.29 10.80
N PHE A 40 14.63 0.75 10.52
CA PHE A 40 14.89 1.82 9.54
C PHE A 40 15.08 1.24 8.13
N GLN A 41 14.78 2.04 7.13
CA GLN A 41 14.99 1.72 5.71
C GLN A 41 16.42 1.26 5.39
N SER A 42 17.43 1.86 6.02
CA SER A 42 18.86 1.50 5.85
C SER A 42 19.31 0.32 6.69
N TYR A 43 18.38 -0.33 7.44
CA TYR A 43 18.65 -1.38 8.42
C TYR A 43 19.50 -0.93 9.63
N ALA A 44 20.32 0.10 9.51
CA ALA A 44 21.16 0.70 10.56
C ALA A 44 21.99 -0.32 11.37
N LEU A 45 22.55 -1.34 10.68
CA LEU A 45 23.40 -2.36 11.32
C LEU A 45 24.78 -1.80 11.62
N TYR A 46 25.35 -2.21 12.75
CA TYR A 46 26.73 -1.93 13.11
C TYR A 46 27.67 -2.82 12.30
N PRO A 47 28.46 -2.27 11.35
CA PRO A 47 29.19 -3.08 10.37
C PRO A 47 30.36 -3.86 10.97
N HIS A 48 30.89 -3.43 12.11
CA HIS A 48 31.99 -4.06 12.82
C HIS A 48 31.54 -5.19 13.75
N MET A 49 30.26 -5.25 14.10
CA MET A 49 29.66 -6.26 14.97
C MET A 49 29.16 -7.46 14.18
N THR A 50 29.19 -8.65 14.81
CA THR A 50 28.54 -9.85 14.28
C THR A 50 27.01 -9.72 14.30
N VAL A 51 26.29 -10.68 13.70
CA VAL A 51 24.82 -10.76 13.79
C VAL A 51 24.38 -10.87 15.25
N ALA A 52 24.99 -11.78 16.02
CA ALA A 52 24.66 -11.94 17.43
C ALA A 52 24.88 -10.66 18.24
N GLU A 53 25.99 -9.97 18.02
CA GLU A 53 26.31 -8.71 18.68
C GLU A 53 25.35 -7.59 18.27
N ASN A 54 25.00 -7.49 16.98
CA ASN A 54 23.99 -6.54 16.50
C ASN A 54 22.65 -6.76 17.19
N MET A 55 22.16 -8.01 17.24
CA MET A 55 20.88 -8.33 17.87
C MET A 55 20.92 -8.07 19.38
N GLY A 56 21.98 -8.48 20.08
CA GLY A 56 22.10 -8.34 21.52
C GLY A 56 22.52 -6.96 22.02
N PHE A 57 22.85 -6.01 21.12
CA PHE A 57 23.43 -4.72 21.53
C PHE A 57 22.52 -3.90 22.46
N ALA A 58 21.24 -3.78 22.14
CA ALA A 58 20.30 -3.02 22.97
C ALA A 58 20.14 -3.62 24.38
N LEU A 59 20.12 -4.95 24.47
CA LEU A 59 20.07 -5.66 25.76
C LEU A 59 21.35 -5.46 26.57
N LYS A 60 22.51 -5.40 25.90
CA LYS A 60 23.79 -5.10 26.53
C LYS A 60 23.80 -3.71 27.15
N ILE A 61 23.31 -2.69 26.43
CA ILE A 61 23.19 -1.32 26.94
C ILE A 61 22.22 -1.23 28.11
N ALA A 62 21.13 -2.02 28.07
CA ALA A 62 20.15 -2.11 29.16
C ALA A 62 20.67 -2.87 30.39
N GLY A 63 21.91 -3.38 30.37
CA GLY A 63 22.51 -4.10 31.49
C GLY A 63 21.99 -5.55 31.70
N VAL A 64 21.33 -6.12 30.68
CA VAL A 64 20.85 -7.50 30.75
C VAL A 64 22.04 -8.48 30.84
N ASP A 65 21.94 -9.43 31.73
CA ASP A 65 22.98 -10.48 31.93
C ASP A 65 23.31 -11.18 30.61
N LYS A 66 24.56 -11.61 30.50
CA LYS A 66 25.08 -12.24 29.26
C LYS A 66 24.29 -13.50 28.90
N ALA A 67 24.01 -14.37 29.88
CA ALA A 67 23.35 -15.65 29.63
C ALA A 67 21.91 -15.41 29.12
N GLU A 68 21.15 -14.48 29.71
CA GLU A 68 19.80 -14.11 29.29
C GLU A 68 19.83 -13.44 27.92
N ARG A 69 20.79 -12.54 27.66
CA ARG A 69 20.97 -11.91 26.35
C ARG A 69 21.24 -12.94 25.27
N ASP A 70 22.18 -13.85 25.50
CA ASP A 70 22.54 -14.89 24.54
C ASP A 70 21.37 -15.85 24.27
N LYS A 71 20.51 -16.11 25.26
CA LYS A 71 19.27 -16.88 25.13
C LYS A 71 18.28 -16.15 24.23
N ARG A 72 17.94 -14.89 24.51
CA ARG A 72 17.00 -14.08 23.71
C ARG A 72 17.48 -13.90 22.27
N VAL A 73 18.76 -13.69 22.05
CA VAL A 73 19.36 -13.59 20.71
C VAL A 73 19.17 -14.89 19.94
N ARG A 74 19.40 -16.07 20.56
CA ARG A 74 19.20 -17.37 19.88
C ARG A 74 17.73 -17.63 19.56
N GLU A 75 16.83 -17.31 20.48
CA GLU A 75 15.38 -17.45 20.27
C GLU A 75 14.91 -16.58 19.09
N ALA A 76 15.33 -15.30 19.05
CA ALA A 76 15.02 -14.41 17.93
C ALA A 76 15.70 -14.87 16.63
N ALA A 77 16.93 -15.36 16.69
CA ALA A 77 17.65 -15.90 15.52
C ALA A 77 16.93 -17.13 14.93
N LYS A 78 16.41 -18.01 15.78
CA LYS A 78 15.61 -19.16 15.36
C LYS A 78 14.32 -18.75 14.68
N LEU A 79 13.63 -17.72 15.22
CA LEU A 79 12.41 -17.17 14.60
C LEU A 79 12.64 -16.60 13.19
N LEU A 80 13.86 -16.14 12.92
CA LEU A 80 14.25 -15.41 11.72
C LEU A 80 15.16 -16.22 10.77
N ASP A 81 15.40 -17.52 11.04
CA ASP A 81 16.33 -18.37 10.30
C ASP A 81 17.74 -17.77 10.20
N LEU A 82 18.21 -17.18 11.29
CA LEU A 82 19.53 -16.52 11.38
C LEU A 82 20.56 -17.32 12.17
N GLU A 83 20.22 -18.46 12.77
CA GLU A 83 21.14 -19.27 13.59
C GLU A 83 22.47 -19.58 12.88
N PRO A 84 22.48 -19.97 11.56
CA PRO A 84 23.74 -20.26 10.86
C PRO A 84 24.62 -19.03 10.58
N TYR A 85 24.09 -17.83 10.85
CA TYR A 85 24.75 -16.57 10.50
C TYR A 85 25.17 -15.74 11.70
N LEU A 86 24.94 -16.22 12.94
CA LEU A 86 25.16 -15.47 14.18
C LEU A 86 26.57 -14.88 14.29
N GLU A 87 27.59 -15.61 13.82
CA GLU A 87 28.98 -15.19 13.87
C GLU A 87 29.43 -14.35 12.65
N ARG A 88 28.57 -14.18 11.66
CA ARG A 88 28.90 -13.38 10.48
C ARG A 88 28.73 -11.89 10.74
N LYS A 89 29.47 -11.08 9.98
CA LYS A 89 29.32 -9.61 9.95
C LYS A 89 28.36 -9.19 8.81
N PRO A 90 27.71 -8.01 8.89
CA PRO A 90 26.75 -7.55 7.90
C PRO A 90 27.24 -7.59 6.44
N LYS A 91 28.53 -7.37 6.19
CA LYS A 91 29.10 -7.43 4.84
C LYS A 91 29.03 -8.81 4.18
N ALA A 92 28.93 -9.88 4.98
CA ALA A 92 28.84 -11.27 4.52
C ALA A 92 27.40 -11.78 4.42
N LEU A 93 26.41 -10.88 4.44
CA LEU A 93 24.98 -11.19 4.41
C LEU A 93 24.33 -10.66 3.13
N SER A 94 23.29 -11.36 2.65
CA SER A 94 22.40 -10.85 1.61
C SER A 94 21.52 -9.71 2.13
N GLY A 95 20.85 -8.96 1.24
CA GLY A 95 19.91 -7.90 1.61
C GLY A 95 18.83 -8.38 2.57
N GLY A 96 18.16 -9.49 2.26
CA GLY A 96 17.13 -10.08 3.12
C GLY A 96 17.65 -10.60 4.45
N GLN A 97 18.91 -11.12 4.50
CA GLN A 97 19.53 -11.49 5.76
C GLN A 97 19.81 -10.26 6.63
N ARG A 98 20.36 -9.17 6.06
CA ARG A 98 20.55 -7.91 6.79
C ARG A 98 19.25 -7.35 7.34
N GLN A 99 18.18 -7.41 6.58
CA GLN A 99 16.86 -6.99 7.03
C GLN A 99 16.38 -7.84 8.21
N ARG A 100 16.50 -9.18 8.12
CA ARG A 100 16.14 -10.07 9.25
C ARG A 100 16.95 -9.78 10.50
N VAL A 101 18.23 -9.43 10.36
CA VAL A 101 19.06 -8.99 11.52
C VAL A 101 18.50 -7.70 12.13
N ALA A 102 18.09 -6.72 11.30
CA ALA A 102 17.48 -5.49 11.80
C ALA A 102 16.14 -5.77 12.55
N MET A 103 15.34 -6.71 12.05
CA MET A 103 14.15 -7.18 12.75
C MET A 103 14.50 -7.89 14.07
N GLY A 104 15.55 -8.74 14.07
CA GLY A 104 16.03 -9.42 15.27
C GLY A 104 16.45 -8.44 16.37
N ARG A 105 17.11 -7.34 16.02
CA ARG A 105 17.44 -6.24 16.95
C ARG A 105 16.18 -5.63 17.61
N ALA A 106 15.08 -5.58 16.88
CA ALA A 106 13.80 -5.07 17.38
C ALA A 106 13.10 -6.10 18.27
N ILE A 107 13.06 -7.35 17.83
CA ILE A 107 12.35 -8.46 18.51
C ILE A 107 12.93 -8.78 19.89
N VAL A 108 14.24 -8.83 20.03
CA VAL A 108 14.91 -9.18 21.30
C VAL A 108 14.56 -8.23 22.46
N ARG A 109 14.02 -7.05 22.15
CA ARG A 109 13.58 -6.06 23.13
C ARG A 109 12.17 -6.31 23.66
N GLU A 110 11.38 -7.16 22.96
CA GLU A 110 9.98 -7.45 23.29
C GLU A 110 9.14 -6.17 23.44
N PRO A 111 9.16 -5.25 22.45
CA PRO A 111 8.47 -3.96 22.57
C PRO A 111 6.96 -4.11 22.45
N GLN A 112 6.19 -3.14 23.00
CA GLN A 112 4.75 -3.09 22.80
C GLN A 112 4.35 -2.71 21.36
N VAL A 113 5.21 -1.96 20.65
CA VAL A 113 4.94 -1.50 19.27
C VAL A 113 6.19 -1.60 18.40
N PHE A 114 6.02 -2.17 17.20
CA PHE A 114 7.00 -2.07 16.13
C PHE A 114 6.70 -0.90 15.21
N LEU A 115 7.74 -0.14 14.85
CA LEU A 115 7.70 0.91 13.86
C LEU A 115 8.61 0.51 12.69
N MET A 116 8.07 0.38 11.47
CA MET A 116 8.83 -0.05 10.29
C MET A 116 8.75 1.01 9.20
N ASP A 117 9.90 1.61 8.88
CA ASP A 117 10.02 2.66 7.85
C ASP A 117 10.56 2.05 6.56
N GLU A 118 9.67 1.73 5.64
CA GLU A 118 9.96 1.16 4.30
C GLU A 118 10.99 0.00 4.32
N PRO A 119 10.80 -1.03 5.15
CA PRO A 119 11.85 -2.04 5.39
C PRO A 119 12.16 -2.91 4.15
N LEU A 120 11.31 -2.93 3.12
CA LEU A 120 11.48 -3.73 1.91
C LEU A 120 11.98 -2.96 0.69
N SER A 121 12.10 -1.63 0.77
CA SER A 121 12.42 -0.75 -0.37
C SER A 121 13.77 -1.08 -1.05
N ASN A 122 14.75 -1.57 -0.29
CA ASN A 122 16.10 -1.87 -0.77
C ASN A 122 16.27 -3.33 -1.27
N LEU A 123 15.17 -4.07 -1.46
CA LEU A 123 15.21 -5.46 -1.93
C LEU A 123 14.79 -5.55 -3.41
N ASP A 124 15.39 -6.48 -4.13
CA ASP A 124 14.91 -6.87 -5.46
C ASP A 124 13.49 -7.47 -5.40
N ALA A 125 12.79 -7.51 -6.54
CA ALA A 125 11.38 -7.90 -6.61
C ALA A 125 11.12 -9.33 -6.06
N LYS A 126 11.99 -10.31 -6.38
CA LYS A 126 11.83 -11.70 -5.94
C LYS A 126 12.01 -11.82 -4.43
N LEU A 127 13.05 -11.19 -3.90
CA LEU A 127 13.36 -11.20 -2.47
C LEU A 127 12.31 -10.42 -1.68
N ARG A 128 11.77 -9.31 -2.25
CA ARG A 128 10.69 -8.52 -1.64
C ARG A 128 9.44 -9.35 -1.40
N VAL A 129 8.99 -10.12 -2.40
CA VAL A 129 7.82 -11.02 -2.25
C VAL A 129 8.04 -12.04 -1.14
N ALA A 130 9.17 -12.74 -1.13
CA ALA A 130 9.48 -13.74 -0.12
C ALA A 130 9.55 -13.14 1.28
N THR A 131 10.23 -12.00 1.42
CA THR A 131 10.42 -11.32 2.72
C THR A 131 9.11 -10.72 3.25
N ARG A 132 8.26 -10.17 2.37
CA ARG A 132 6.92 -9.68 2.73
C ARG A 132 6.10 -10.78 3.42
N THR A 133 6.04 -11.96 2.81
CA THR A 133 5.33 -13.12 3.38
C THR A 133 5.90 -13.52 4.75
N GLN A 134 7.23 -13.53 4.89
CA GLN A 134 7.90 -13.84 6.16
C GLN A 134 7.58 -12.81 7.25
N ILE A 135 7.61 -11.50 6.92
CA ILE A 135 7.26 -10.44 7.88
C ILE A 135 5.80 -10.54 8.32
N ALA A 136 4.87 -10.76 7.39
CA ALA A 136 3.46 -10.93 7.72
C ALA A 136 3.21 -12.14 8.64
N ALA A 137 3.87 -13.27 8.37
CA ALA A 137 3.78 -14.45 9.23
C ALA A 137 4.39 -14.19 10.62
N LEU A 138 5.51 -13.50 10.68
CA LEU A 138 6.19 -13.14 11.92
C LEU A 138 5.35 -12.20 12.77
N GLN A 139 4.79 -11.15 12.18
CA GLN A 139 3.91 -10.19 12.87
C GLN A 139 2.71 -10.90 13.51
N ARG A 140 2.04 -11.79 12.76
CA ARG A 140 0.93 -12.60 13.29
C ARG A 140 1.35 -13.49 14.45
N ARG A 141 2.54 -14.09 14.37
CA ARG A 141 3.08 -14.97 15.42
C ARG A 141 3.43 -14.22 16.69
N LEU A 142 3.95 -13.00 16.55
CA LEU A 142 4.34 -12.15 17.69
C LEU A 142 3.13 -11.45 18.33
N GLY A 143 2.06 -11.17 17.57
CA GLY A 143 0.86 -10.47 18.04
C GLY A 143 1.13 -9.02 18.48
N ILE A 144 2.26 -8.44 18.09
CA ILE A 144 2.67 -7.08 18.48
C ILE A 144 2.09 -6.08 17.49
N THR A 145 1.52 -4.98 18.00
CA THR A 145 1.06 -3.86 17.17
C THR A 145 2.19 -3.32 16.32
N THR A 146 1.99 -3.27 15.01
CA THR A 146 3.00 -2.84 14.05
C THR A 146 2.48 -1.68 13.23
N VAL A 147 3.22 -0.55 13.21
CA VAL A 147 2.99 0.55 12.28
C VAL A 147 4.01 0.43 11.16
N TYR A 148 3.51 0.18 9.96
CA TYR A 148 4.32 -0.10 8.76
C TYR A 148 4.13 1.03 7.74
N VAL A 149 5.21 1.71 7.37
CA VAL A 149 5.22 2.71 6.31
C VAL A 149 5.72 2.09 5.02
N THR A 150 5.00 2.28 3.94
CA THR A 150 5.39 1.87 2.59
C THR A 150 4.88 2.84 1.53
N HIS A 151 5.49 2.82 0.37
CA HIS A 151 4.98 3.40 -0.88
C HIS A 151 4.45 2.32 -1.83
N ASP A 152 4.63 1.03 -1.50
CA ASP A 152 4.14 -0.10 -2.28
C ASP A 152 2.72 -0.49 -1.82
N GLN A 153 1.76 -0.37 -2.74
CA GLN A 153 0.37 -0.71 -2.46
C GLN A 153 0.19 -2.19 -2.13
N VAL A 154 0.95 -3.07 -2.81
CA VAL A 154 0.83 -4.53 -2.60
C VAL A 154 1.24 -4.89 -1.18
N GLU A 155 2.28 -4.22 -0.64
CA GLU A 155 2.67 -4.38 0.77
C GLU A 155 1.53 -3.95 1.70
N ALA A 156 1.00 -2.74 1.51
CA ALA A 156 -0.09 -2.22 2.34
C ALA A 156 -1.33 -3.11 2.31
N MET A 157 -1.75 -3.54 1.11
CA MET A 157 -2.96 -4.34 0.90
C MET A 157 -2.84 -5.79 1.38
N THR A 158 -1.62 -6.35 1.44
CA THR A 158 -1.42 -7.76 1.80
C THR A 158 -0.97 -7.98 3.24
N MET A 159 -0.40 -6.97 3.89
CA MET A 159 0.15 -7.08 5.24
C MET A 159 -0.67 -6.34 6.29
N GLY A 160 -1.34 -5.24 5.91
CA GLY A 160 -2.07 -4.40 6.86
C GLY A 160 -3.44 -4.97 7.23
N ASP A 161 -3.77 -4.97 8.52
CA ASP A 161 -5.15 -5.16 8.99
C ASP A 161 -5.98 -3.89 8.73
N ARG A 162 -5.35 -2.74 8.84
CA ARG A 162 -5.88 -1.42 8.48
C ARG A 162 -4.82 -0.63 7.71
N VAL A 163 -5.26 0.12 6.72
CA VAL A 163 -4.38 0.96 5.89
C VAL A 163 -4.86 2.41 5.94
N ALA A 164 -3.93 3.32 6.23
CA ALA A 164 -4.15 4.76 6.19
C ALA A 164 -3.57 5.33 4.88
N VAL A 165 -4.43 5.91 4.04
CA VAL A 165 -4.04 6.59 2.81
C VAL A 165 -3.84 8.07 3.10
N LEU A 166 -2.65 8.61 2.80
CA LEU A 166 -2.30 10.02 2.97
C LEU A 166 -1.98 10.67 1.63
N LYS A 167 -2.47 11.90 1.46
CA LYS A 167 -2.13 12.79 0.35
C LYS A 167 -1.76 14.16 0.90
N ASP A 168 -0.61 14.68 0.51
CA ASP A 168 -0.13 16.03 0.88
C ASP A 168 -0.20 16.32 2.41
N GLY A 169 0.16 15.31 3.21
CA GLY A 169 0.10 15.38 4.68
C GLY A 169 -1.29 15.11 5.29
N LEU A 170 -2.34 15.10 4.50
CA LEU A 170 -3.72 14.92 4.95
C LEU A 170 -4.17 13.45 4.85
N LEU A 171 -4.87 12.99 5.88
CA LEU A 171 -5.49 11.68 5.90
C LEU A 171 -6.70 11.66 4.98
N GLN A 172 -6.71 10.75 3.99
CA GLN A 172 -7.80 10.60 3.04
C GLN A 172 -8.80 9.53 3.48
N GLN A 173 -8.31 8.39 3.93
CA GLN A 173 -9.14 7.28 4.42
C GLN A 173 -8.30 6.33 5.28
N VAL A 174 -8.92 5.75 6.32
CA VAL A 174 -8.36 4.63 7.09
C VAL A 174 -9.40 3.52 7.13
N ASP A 175 -9.06 2.37 6.57
CA ASP A 175 -9.97 1.22 6.55
C ASP A 175 -9.20 -0.10 6.37
N THR A 176 -9.93 -1.22 6.34
CA THR A 176 -9.37 -2.49 5.89
C THR A 176 -8.96 -2.40 4.42
N PRO A 177 -7.94 -3.17 3.96
CA PRO A 177 -7.56 -3.22 2.55
C PRO A 177 -8.76 -3.45 1.62
N ARG A 178 -9.65 -4.36 1.97
CA ARG A 178 -10.84 -4.68 1.19
C ARG A 178 -11.78 -3.48 1.05
N ASN A 179 -12.07 -2.76 2.12
CA ASN A 179 -12.92 -1.59 2.08
C ASN A 179 -12.31 -0.42 1.29
N LEU A 180 -10.99 -0.21 1.39
CA LEU A 180 -10.30 0.80 0.56
C LEU A 180 -10.44 0.52 -0.93
N TYR A 181 -10.46 -0.76 -1.31
CA TYR A 181 -10.65 -1.19 -2.69
C TYR A 181 -12.11 -1.06 -3.14
N ASP A 182 -13.06 -1.61 -2.35
CA ASP A 182 -14.46 -1.71 -2.70
C ASP A 182 -15.24 -0.39 -2.44
N LYS A 183 -14.82 0.39 -1.43
CA LYS A 183 -15.53 1.59 -0.96
C LYS A 183 -14.58 2.77 -0.75
N PRO A 184 -13.84 3.21 -1.79
CA PRO A 184 -12.98 4.38 -1.66
C PRO A 184 -13.79 5.62 -1.31
N ALA A 185 -13.33 6.40 -0.34
CA ALA A 185 -14.03 7.60 0.14
C ALA A 185 -14.00 8.76 -0.86
N ASN A 186 -13.03 8.78 -1.75
CA ASN A 186 -12.88 9.80 -2.76
C ASN A 186 -12.15 9.29 -4.02
N ALA A 187 -12.17 10.07 -5.07
CA ALA A 187 -11.54 9.76 -6.36
C ALA A 187 -10.02 9.54 -6.23
N PHE A 188 -9.34 10.25 -5.31
CA PHE A 188 -7.92 10.04 -5.08
C PHE A 188 -7.64 8.63 -4.54
N VAL A 189 -8.35 8.20 -3.51
CA VAL A 189 -8.20 6.84 -2.95
C VAL A 189 -8.54 5.78 -4.00
N ALA A 190 -9.58 6.01 -4.79
CA ALA A 190 -10.02 5.12 -5.88
C ALA A 190 -8.93 4.91 -6.93
N GLY A 191 -8.29 5.99 -7.38
CA GLY A 191 -7.20 5.94 -8.36
C GLY A 191 -5.86 5.52 -7.78
N PHE A 192 -5.65 5.70 -6.45
CA PHE A 192 -4.42 5.32 -5.79
C PHE A 192 -4.40 3.82 -5.41
N ILE A 193 -5.54 3.23 -5.04
CA ILE A 193 -5.65 1.84 -4.58
C ILE A 193 -6.07 0.92 -5.73
N GLY A 194 -5.21 -0.04 -6.05
CA GLY A 194 -5.37 -1.03 -7.11
C GLY A 194 -4.27 -0.96 -8.16
N SER A 195 -3.93 -2.12 -8.74
CA SER A 195 -2.96 -2.25 -9.83
C SER A 195 -3.49 -3.26 -10.85
N PRO A 196 -3.90 -2.80 -12.03
CA PRO A 196 -3.95 -1.40 -12.47
C PRO A 196 -4.94 -0.52 -11.69
N ALA A 197 -4.81 0.80 -11.84
CA ALA A 197 -5.65 1.79 -11.17
C ALA A 197 -7.11 1.78 -11.68
N MET A 198 -8.04 2.35 -10.90
CA MET A 198 -9.42 2.58 -11.34
C MET A 198 -9.46 3.61 -12.48
N ASN A 199 -10.22 3.33 -13.52
CA ASN A 199 -10.55 4.33 -14.55
C ASN A 199 -11.42 5.41 -13.93
N LEU A 200 -10.99 6.64 -14.00
CA LEU A 200 -11.73 7.81 -13.50
C LEU A 200 -12.06 8.73 -14.67
N LEU A 201 -13.31 8.70 -15.09
CA LEU A 201 -13.81 9.39 -16.28
C LEU A 201 -14.85 10.45 -15.89
N THR A 202 -14.66 11.69 -16.31
CA THR A 202 -15.65 12.75 -16.11
C THR A 202 -16.71 12.68 -17.21
N ALA A 203 -17.95 12.58 -16.80
CA ALA A 203 -19.10 12.48 -17.69
C ALA A 203 -20.14 13.58 -17.39
N PRO A 204 -20.77 14.17 -18.41
CA PRO A 204 -21.89 15.09 -18.23
C PRO A 204 -23.12 14.35 -17.67
N VAL A 205 -23.90 15.05 -16.86
CA VAL A 205 -25.16 14.54 -16.29
C VAL A 205 -26.33 15.21 -16.96
N SER A 206 -27.26 14.40 -17.48
CA SER A 206 -28.50 14.85 -18.06
C SER A 206 -29.65 13.90 -17.72
N GLY A 207 -30.80 14.41 -17.26
CA GLY A 207 -31.95 13.60 -16.91
C GLY A 207 -31.67 12.54 -15.80
N GLY A 208 -30.77 12.83 -14.84
CA GLY A 208 -30.44 11.91 -13.77
C GLY A 208 -29.47 10.78 -14.19
N LYS A 209 -28.83 10.93 -15.35
CA LYS A 209 -27.86 9.93 -15.88
C LYS A 209 -26.56 10.58 -16.31
N ALA A 210 -25.45 9.93 -15.97
CA ALA A 210 -24.13 10.24 -16.50
C ALA A 210 -23.94 9.51 -17.83
N GLN A 211 -23.42 10.19 -18.85
CA GLN A 211 -23.24 9.64 -20.20
C GLN A 211 -21.77 9.38 -20.52
N LEU A 212 -21.44 8.11 -20.77
CA LEU A 212 -20.14 7.67 -21.27
C LEU A 212 -20.34 6.97 -22.61
N GLY A 213 -20.14 7.70 -23.73
CA GLY A 213 -20.55 7.21 -25.06
C GLY A 213 -22.05 6.90 -25.08
N ASP A 214 -22.40 5.66 -25.45
CA ASP A 214 -23.78 5.16 -25.43
C ASP A 214 -24.21 4.61 -24.07
N LEU A 215 -23.28 4.54 -23.09
CA LEU A 215 -23.57 4.03 -21.76
C LEU A 215 -24.22 5.12 -20.90
N ASN A 216 -25.38 4.80 -20.31
CA ASN A 216 -26.09 5.64 -19.38
C ASN A 216 -26.05 5.06 -17.97
N ILE A 217 -25.49 5.81 -17.03
CA ILE A 217 -25.31 5.40 -15.64
C ILE A 217 -26.20 6.26 -14.75
N ASP A 218 -27.08 5.63 -13.99
CA ASP A 218 -27.96 6.34 -13.05
C ASP A 218 -27.11 7.03 -11.97
N VAL A 219 -27.39 8.30 -11.71
CA VAL A 219 -26.71 9.11 -10.70
C VAL A 219 -27.68 9.61 -9.64
N PRO A 220 -27.24 9.78 -8.38
CA PRO A 220 -28.09 10.31 -7.32
C PRO A 220 -28.49 11.77 -7.62
N ALA A 221 -29.62 12.21 -7.06
CA ALA A 221 -30.11 13.58 -7.23
C ALA A 221 -29.17 14.68 -6.72
N SER A 222 -28.20 14.29 -5.88
CA SER A 222 -27.12 15.17 -5.39
C SER A 222 -26.01 15.40 -6.41
N ALA A 223 -25.99 14.67 -7.53
CA ALA A 223 -25.02 14.84 -8.59
C ALA A 223 -25.18 16.22 -9.26
N GLY A 224 -24.06 16.91 -9.49
CA GLY A 224 -24.02 18.16 -10.24
C GLY A 224 -24.26 17.97 -11.75
N SER A 225 -23.89 18.97 -12.55
CA SER A 225 -23.96 18.89 -14.02
C SER A 225 -22.94 17.92 -14.64
N SER A 226 -21.96 17.46 -13.84
CA SER A 226 -20.99 16.42 -14.21
C SER A 226 -20.59 15.61 -12.98
N VAL A 227 -20.20 14.36 -13.21
CA VAL A 227 -19.68 13.45 -12.19
C VAL A 227 -18.42 12.77 -12.67
N THR A 228 -17.57 12.33 -11.75
CA THR A 228 -16.49 11.40 -12.05
C THR A 228 -17.02 9.98 -11.86
N VAL A 229 -17.04 9.22 -12.95
CA VAL A 229 -17.39 7.81 -12.97
C VAL A 229 -16.12 7.00 -12.80
N GLY A 230 -16.07 6.19 -11.75
CA GLY A 230 -14.99 5.27 -11.47
C GLY A 230 -15.37 3.82 -11.81
N ILE A 231 -14.59 3.17 -12.65
CA ILE A 231 -14.77 1.74 -12.96
C ILE A 231 -13.40 1.07 -12.98
N ARG A 232 -13.26 -0.01 -12.23
CA ARG A 232 -12.01 -0.78 -12.20
C ARG A 232 -11.82 -1.55 -13.51
N PRO A 233 -10.59 -1.94 -13.89
CA PRO A 233 -10.33 -2.69 -15.12
C PRO A 233 -11.19 -3.96 -15.28
N GLU A 234 -11.43 -4.68 -14.19
CA GLU A 234 -12.30 -5.88 -14.14
C GLU A 234 -13.80 -5.55 -14.07
N GLY A 235 -14.16 -4.31 -13.87
CA GLY A 235 -15.54 -3.84 -13.87
C GLY A 235 -16.12 -3.55 -15.26
N TRP A 236 -15.33 -3.77 -16.30
CA TRP A 236 -15.75 -3.68 -17.69
C TRP A 236 -16.00 -5.07 -18.27
N ALA A 237 -16.97 -5.17 -19.16
CA ALA A 237 -17.24 -6.37 -19.97
C ALA A 237 -17.47 -5.99 -21.43
N PRO A 238 -17.07 -6.82 -22.40
CA PRO A 238 -17.42 -6.63 -23.80
C PRO A 238 -18.94 -6.53 -23.99
N ALA A 239 -19.39 -5.61 -24.83
CA ALA A 239 -20.82 -5.36 -25.07
C ALA A 239 -21.07 -4.95 -26.52
N ALA A 240 -22.33 -5.08 -26.97
CA ALA A 240 -22.75 -4.64 -28.31
C ALA A 240 -22.93 -3.11 -28.36
N THR A 241 -23.33 -2.49 -27.23
CA THR A 241 -23.51 -1.05 -27.09
C THR A 241 -22.89 -0.60 -25.76
N GLY A 242 -22.31 0.59 -25.71
CA GLY A 242 -21.69 1.07 -24.47
C GLY A 242 -20.65 2.17 -24.70
N PHE A 243 -19.57 2.07 -23.97
CA PHE A 243 -18.42 2.96 -24.04
C PHE A 243 -17.39 2.44 -25.04
N HIS A 244 -16.90 3.32 -25.91
CA HIS A 244 -15.98 2.95 -26.97
C HIS A 244 -14.55 3.31 -26.61
N VAL A 245 -13.64 2.34 -26.73
CA VAL A 245 -12.22 2.49 -26.43
C VAL A 245 -11.39 2.12 -27.65
N LEU A 246 -10.60 3.08 -28.15
CA LEU A 246 -9.60 2.83 -29.19
C LEU A 246 -8.37 2.18 -28.53
N VAL A 247 -8.10 0.94 -28.88
CA VAL A 247 -6.99 0.15 -28.34
C VAL A 247 -5.64 0.70 -28.80
N GLU A 248 -4.78 1.05 -27.85
CA GLU A 248 -3.41 1.49 -28.14
C GLU A 248 -2.40 0.37 -27.87
N VAL A 249 -2.53 -0.31 -26.73
CA VAL A 249 -1.62 -1.38 -26.28
C VAL A 249 -2.41 -2.50 -25.63
N VAL A 250 -1.93 -3.73 -25.80
CA VAL A 250 -2.41 -4.90 -25.08
C VAL A 250 -1.23 -5.51 -24.32
N GLU A 251 -1.36 -5.62 -23.01
CA GLU A 251 -0.39 -6.24 -22.12
C GLU A 251 -0.87 -7.65 -21.77
N GLU A 252 -0.18 -8.67 -22.26
CA GLU A 252 -0.50 -10.07 -22.02
C GLU A 252 0.42 -10.62 -20.91
N LEU A 253 -0.17 -10.94 -19.74
CA LEU A 253 0.54 -11.46 -18.58
C LEU A 253 0.36 -12.99 -18.40
N GLY A 254 -0.11 -13.68 -19.42
CA GLY A 254 -0.35 -15.11 -19.41
C GLY A 254 -1.72 -15.47 -18.83
N SER A 255 -1.97 -15.28 -17.56
CA SER A 255 -3.27 -15.54 -16.92
C SER A 255 -4.29 -14.41 -17.13
N ASP A 256 -3.82 -13.21 -17.38
CA ASP A 256 -4.61 -12.00 -17.56
C ASP A 256 -4.12 -11.21 -18.77
N ALA A 257 -5.00 -10.46 -19.42
CA ALA A 257 -4.65 -9.44 -20.38
C ALA A 257 -5.28 -8.10 -19.98
N PHE A 258 -4.53 -7.02 -20.20
CA PHE A 258 -5.03 -5.66 -19.99
C PHE A 258 -4.94 -4.87 -21.30
N VAL A 259 -6.07 -4.30 -21.68
CA VAL A 259 -6.19 -3.41 -22.83
C VAL A 259 -6.02 -1.99 -22.34
N TYR A 260 -5.11 -1.26 -22.92
CA TYR A 260 -4.86 0.17 -22.70
C TYR A 260 -5.30 0.93 -23.93
N GLY A 261 -6.11 1.94 -23.76
CA GLY A 261 -6.62 2.69 -24.88
C GLY A 261 -7.17 4.07 -24.50
N LYS A 262 -7.63 4.80 -25.50
CA LYS A 262 -8.24 6.11 -25.32
C LYS A 262 -9.74 6.05 -25.53
N PRO A 263 -10.54 6.91 -24.82
CA PRO A 263 -11.92 7.12 -25.19
C PRO A 263 -12.04 7.47 -26.67
N ALA A 264 -12.84 6.72 -27.43
CA ALA A 264 -13.22 7.08 -28.78
C ALA A 264 -14.37 8.10 -28.79
N ASP A 265 -15.09 8.18 -27.69
CA ASP A 265 -16.22 9.09 -27.47
C ASP A 265 -15.71 10.48 -27.06
N THR A 266 -16.06 11.53 -27.82
CA THR A 266 -15.54 12.89 -27.63
C THR A 266 -16.10 13.62 -26.39
N ASN A 267 -17.19 13.14 -25.83
CA ASN A 267 -17.86 13.72 -24.65
C ASN A 267 -17.27 13.21 -23.32
N VAL A 268 -16.30 12.30 -23.35
CA VAL A 268 -15.68 11.70 -22.16
C VAL A 268 -14.26 12.22 -21.99
N LYS A 269 -13.92 12.62 -20.78
CA LYS A 269 -12.59 13.10 -20.40
C LYS A 269 -12.10 12.38 -19.16
N PHE A 270 -10.79 12.29 -18.99
CA PHE A 270 -10.21 11.82 -17.72
C PHE A 270 -10.43 12.87 -16.62
N ALA A 271 -10.72 12.41 -15.41
CA ALA A 271 -10.95 13.29 -14.26
C ALA A 271 -9.70 14.10 -13.87
N ASN A 272 -8.51 13.54 -14.11
CA ASN A 272 -7.22 14.20 -13.92
C ASN A 272 -6.64 14.61 -15.28
N SER A 273 -7.09 15.70 -15.82
CA SER A 273 -6.69 16.21 -17.16
C SER A 273 -5.22 16.67 -17.26
N VAL A 274 -4.39 16.44 -16.25
CA VAL A 274 -2.97 16.84 -16.22
C VAL A 274 -2.04 15.77 -16.80
N ASP A 275 -2.50 14.53 -16.93
CA ASP A 275 -1.69 13.44 -17.51
C ASP A 275 -1.94 13.33 -19.02
N GLU A 276 -1.02 13.89 -19.83
CA GLU A 276 -1.01 13.75 -21.30
C GLU A 276 -0.92 12.30 -21.81
N GLY A 277 -0.91 11.30 -20.91
CA GLY A 277 -0.85 9.87 -21.20
C GLY A 277 -1.93 9.03 -20.53
N ALA A 278 -2.99 9.66 -19.98
CA ALA A 278 -4.05 8.89 -19.31
C ALA A 278 -4.75 7.94 -20.30
N GLN A 279 -4.89 6.68 -19.90
CA GLN A 279 -5.50 5.61 -20.71
C GLN A 279 -6.64 4.95 -19.92
N VAL A 280 -7.65 4.49 -20.66
CA VAL A 280 -8.65 3.56 -20.14
C VAL A 280 -8.03 2.18 -20.10
N ILE A 281 -8.18 1.50 -18.96
CA ILE A 281 -7.64 0.15 -18.76
C ILE A 281 -8.81 -0.81 -18.59
N VAL A 282 -8.84 -1.83 -19.43
CA VAL A 282 -9.87 -2.88 -19.41
C VAL A 282 -9.20 -4.22 -19.21
N ARG A 283 -9.63 -5.02 -18.22
CA ARG A 283 -9.20 -6.39 -18.12
C ARG A 283 -9.92 -7.23 -19.18
N TRP A 284 -9.16 -8.03 -19.92
CA TRP A 284 -9.66 -8.78 -21.06
C TRP A 284 -9.35 -10.29 -20.96
N ASP A 285 -10.07 -11.09 -21.75
CA ASP A 285 -9.76 -12.51 -21.88
C ASP A 285 -8.41 -12.68 -22.61
N PRO A 286 -7.38 -13.26 -21.96
CA PRO A 286 -6.08 -13.43 -22.58
C PRO A 286 -6.08 -14.40 -23.77
N LYS A 287 -7.14 -15.19 -23.96
CA LYS A 287 -7.27 -16.12 -25.09
C LYS A 287 -7.68 -15.43 -26.39
N ASN A 288 -8.29 -14.28 -26.31
CA ASN A 288 -8.79 -13.55 -27.46
C ASN A 288 -8.66 -12.03 -27.26
N PRO A 289 -7.42 -11.49 -27.12
CA PRO A 289 -7.19 -10.07 -26.95
C PRO A 289 -7.48 -9.30 -28.26
N PRO A 290 -7.98 -8.07 -28.17
CA PRO A 290 -8.14 -7.18 -29.32
C PRO A 290 -6.76 -6.73 -29.82
N LYS A 291 -6.71 -6.24 -31.06
CA LYS A 291 -5.46 -5.72 -31.65
C LYS A 291 -5.35 -4.20 -31.46
N PRO A 292 -4.12 -3.67 -31.32
CA PRO A 292 -3.90 -2.23 -31.39
C PRO A 292 -4.51 -1.63 -32.65
N GLY A 293 -5.20 -0.48 -32.52
CA GLY A 293 -5.95 0.19 -33.56
C GLY A 293 -7.41 -0.25 -33.71
N GLU A 294 -7.83 -1.33 -33.06
CA GLU A 294 -9.24 -1.72 -33.01
C GLU A 294 -10.00 -0.83 -32.03
N THR A 295 -11.29 -0.61 -32.29
CA THR A 295 -12.19 0.01 -31.32
C THR A 295 -13.02 -1.09 -30.65
N ILE A 296 -12.90 -1.22 -29.34
CA ILE A 296 -13.70 -2.13 -28.54
C ILE A 296 -14.88 -1.38 -27.91
N THR A 297 -16.00 -2.08 -27.73
CA THR A 297 -17.16 -1.58 -27.00
C THR A 297 -17.30 -2.32 -25.70
N VAL A 298 -17.39 -1.58 -24.59
CA VAL A 298 -17.51 -2.14 -23.25
C VAL A 298 -18.66 -1.53 -22.47
N ALA A 299 -19.25 -2.30 -21.58
CA ALA A 299 -20.23 -1.84 -20.59
C ALA A 299 -19.78 -2.20 -19.19
N ASN A 300 -20.28 -1.49 -18.19
CA ASN A 300 -19.97 -1.80 -16.81
C ASN A 300 -20.69 -3.07 -16.34
N VAL A 301 -19.97 -3.89 -15.60
CA VAL A 301 -20.57 -5.00 -14.85
C VAL A 301 -21.49 -4.43 -13.76
N PRO A 302 -22.66 -5.04 -13.48
CA PRO A 302 -23.56 -4.58 -12.42
C PRO A 302 -22.84 -4.44 -11.08
N GLY A 303 -23.01 -3.29 -10.42
CA GLY A 303 -22.37 -2.98 -9.14
C GLY A 303 -20.91 -2.53 -9.20
N ALA A 304 -20.30 -2.44 -10.37
CA ALA A 304 -18.90 -2.03 -10.55
C ALA A 304 -18.68 -0.51 -10.62
N VAL A 305 -19.74 0.27 -10.61
CA VAL A 305 -19.67 1.72 -10.77
C VAL A 305 -19.50 2.42 -9.44
N HIS A 306 -18.51 3.30 -9.37
CA HIS A 306 -18.30 4.26 -8.30
C HIS A 306 -18.53 5.67 -8.83
N LEU A 307 -19.25 6.48 -8.08
CA LEU A 307 -19.55 7.86 -8.46
C LEU A 307 -18.89 8.82 -7.47
N PHE A 308 -18.24 9.84 -8.03
CA PHE A 308 -17.59 10.88 -7.23
C PHE A 308 -18.04 12.25 -7.77
N ASP A 309 -18.17 13.20 -6.87
CA ASP A 309 -18.39 14.59 -7.23
C ASP A 309 -17.19 15.10 -8.06
N ALA A 310 -17.46 15.69 -9.22
CA ALA A 310 -16.41 16.08 -10.15
C ALA A 310 -15.53 17.23 -9.65
N THR A 311 -16.00 18.01 -8.66
CA THR A 311 -15.30 19.18 -8.11
C THR A 311 -14.52 18.81 -6.85
N THR A 312 -15.15 18.12 -5.91
CA THR A 312 -14.56 17.80 -4.60
C THR A 312 -13.84 16.44 -4.59
N GLY A 313 -14.16 15.58 -5.55
CA GLY A 313 -13.72 14.21 -5.60
C GLY A 313 -14.36 13.31 -4.54
N ALA A 314 -15.27 13.78 -3.72
CA ALA A 314 -15.94 13.00 -2.69
C ALA A 314 -16.87 11.95 -3.32
N ARG A 315 -16.96 10.76 -2.70
CA ARG A 315 -17.89 9.72 -3.13
C ARG A 315 -19.35 10.15 -2.92
N ILE A 316 -20.23 9.84 -3.89
CA ILE A 316 -21.66 10.21 -3.86
C ILE A 316 -22.62 9.03 -4.00
N ASN A 317 -22.12 7.78 -4.12
CA ASN A 317 -22.95 6.53 -4.18
C ASN A 317 -22.54 5.49 -3.15
#